data_74cb0cab57d45b1865bada182fb1cbaa
#
_entry.id   74cb0cab57d45b1865bada182fb1cbaa
#
_cell.length_a   1.000
_cell.length_b   1.000
_cell.length_c   1.000
_cell.angle_alpha   90.00
_cell.angle_beta   90.00
_cell.angle_gamma   90.00
#
_symmetry.space_group_name_H-M   'P 1'
#
loop_
_entity.id
_entity.type
_entity.pdbx_description
1 polymer ?
#
loop_
_entity_poly.entity_id
_entity_poly.type
_entity_poly.pdbx_seq_one_letter_code
_entity_poly.pdbx_strand_id
1 'polypeptide(L)'
;MELRDKNGLTEAEFLAQYRPGDYPRPSVAADIAIFSPGEEGPQVLLIRRGGHPCLGQWALPGGFVEPGETVGQAAARELWEETGAAGIAPQQLFTFSQPGRDPRT
;
A
#
# COMPACT_ATOMS: atom_id res chain seq x y z
N MET A 1 -26.17 -10.41 28.56
CA MET A 1 -27.11 -9.65 27.72
C MET A 1 -26.51 -9.43 26.36
N GLU A 2 -27.25 -9.75 25.33
CA GLU A 2 -26.82 -9.55 23.96
C GLU A 2 -27.10 -8.11 23.54
N LEU A 3 -26.06 -7.42 23.06
CA LEU A 3 -26.20 -6.05 22.60
C LEU A 3 -26.71 -6.02 21.14
N ARG A 4 -27.60 -5.06 20.87
CA ARG A 4 -28.17 -4.83 19.56
C ARG A 4 -27.97 -3.37 19.18
N ASP A 5 -27.74 -3.15 17.88
CA ASP A 5 -27.53 -1.79 17.36
C ASP A 5 -28.88 -1.07 17.15
N LYS A 6 -28.81 0.15 16.60
CA LYS A 6 -30.00 0.97 16.34
C LYS A 6 -31.00 0.33 15.38
N ASN A 7 -30.59 -0.67 14.60
CA ASN A 7 -31.45 -1.40 13.68
C ASN A 7 -31.92 -2.75 14.24
N GLY A 8 -31.61 -3.02 15.52
CA GLY A 8 -32.02 -4.24 16.21
C GLY A 8 -31.15 -5.45 15.92
N LEU A 9 -29.97 -5.27 15.32
CA LEU A 9 -29.08 -6.36 14.92
C LEU A 9 -28.00 -6.61 15.98
N THR A 10 -27.69 -7.89 16.20
CA THR A 10 -26.46 -8.27 16.90
C THR A 10 -25.29 -8.09 15.97
N GLU A 11 -24.06 -8.09 16.52
CA GLU A 11 -22.86 -8.00 15.70
C GLU A 11 -22.79 -9.12 14.66
N ALA A 12 -23.08 -10.36 15.07
CA ALA A 12 -23.06 -11.49 14.15
C ALA A 12 -24.08 -11.32 13.01
N GLU A 13 -25.29 -10.86 13.33
CA GLU A 13 -26.32 -10.60 12.34
C GLU A 13 -25.91 -9.48 11.38
N PHE A 14 -25.32 -8.41 11.91
CA PHE A 14 -24.81 -7.30 11.12
C PHE A 14 -23.72 -7.76 10.15
N LEU A 15 -22.72 -8.50 10.64
CA LEU A 15 -21.60 -8.97 9.80
C LEU A 15 -22.06 -9.96 8.74
N ALA A 16 -23.08 -10.77 9.03
CA ALA A 16 -23.61 -11.76 8.09
C ALA A 16 -24.24 -11.09 6.85
N GLN A 17 -24.78 -9.88 7.00
CA GLN A 17 -25.42 -9.15 5.90
C GLN A 17 -24.58 -8.00 5.35
N TYR A 18 -23.46 -7.66 6.00
CA TYR A 18 -22.61 -6.56 5.57
C TYR A 18 -21.89 -6.92 4.27
N ARG A 19 -21.98 -6.03 3.28
CA ARG A 19 -21.35 -6.19 1.97
C ARG A 19 -20.31 -5.09 1.75
N PRO A 20 -19.02 -5.40 1.99
CA PRO A 20 -17.96 -4.41 1.80
C PRO A 20 -17.94 -3.80 0.39
N GLY A 21 -18.30 -4.58 -0.64
CA GLY A 21 -18.32 -4.12 -2.02
C GLY A 21 -19.38 -3.07 -2.33
N ASP A 22 -20.35 -2.86 -1.42
CA ASP A 22 -21.38 -1.83 -1.59
C ASP A 22 -20.85 -0.43 -1.27
N TYR A 23 -19.63 -0.32 -0.72
CA TYR A 23 -19.05 0.95 -0.30
C TYR A 23 -17.79 1.24 -1.11
N PRO A 24 -17.71 2.43 -1.76
CA PRO A 24 -16.48 2.86 -2.42
C PRO A 24 -15.32 2.93 -1.43
N ARG A 25 -14.14 2.53 -1.88
CA ARG A 25 -12.95 2.47 -1.02
C ARG A 25 -11.76 3.09 -1.73
N PRO A 26 -10.91 3.81 -0.99
CA PRO A 26 -9.63 4.22 -1.55
C PRO A 26 -8.72 3.03 -1.73
N SER A 27 -7.78 3.14 -2.65
CA SER A 27 -6.71 2.16 -2.80
C SER A 27 -5.55 2.55 -1.88
N VAL A 28 -4.87 1.55 -1.33
CA VAL A 28 -3.68 1.75 -0.51
C VAL A 28 -2.47 1.23 -1.27
N ALA A 29 -1.43 2.05 -1.37
CA ALA A 29 -0.16 1.67 -1.95
C ALA A 29 0.95 1.83 -0.92
N ALA A 30 1.99 1.02 -1.04
CA ALA A 30 3.17 1.12 -0.19
C ALA A 30 4.40 1.29 -1.08
N ASP A 31 5.11 2.38 -0.90
CA ASP A 31 6.38 2.65 -1.55
C ASP A 31 7.49 2.61 -0.52
N ILE A 32 8.67 2.16 -0.93
CA ILE A 32 9.79 2.05 -0.02
C ILE A 32 10.96 2.90 -0.49
N ALA A 33 11.52 3.72 0.40
CA ALA A 33 12.71 4.50 0.13
C ALA A 33 13.90 3.81 0.79
N ILE A 34 14.81 3.29 -0.03
CA ILE A 34 16.03 2.63 0.45
C ILE A 34 17.20 3.51 0.11
N PHE A 35 17.95 3.87 1.15
CA PHE A 35 19.12 4.71 1.02
C PHE A 35 20.38 3.87 1.24
N SER A 36 21.42 4.18 0.48
CA SER A 36 22.74 3.62 0.68
C SER A 36 23.78 4.74 0.65
N PRO A 37 24.93 4.57 1.34
CA PRO A 37 26.03 5.53 1.23
C PRO A 37 26.66 5.41 -0.16
N GLY A 38 26.92 6.55 -0.81
CA GLY A 38 27.66 6.61 -2.05
C GLY A 38 28.93 7.43 -1.86
N GLU A 39 29.87 7.35 -2.80
CA GLU A 39 31.11 8.13 -2.75
C GLU A 39 30.85 9.64 -2.74
N GLU A 40 29.79 10.07 -3.42
CA GLU A 40 29.42 11.48 -3.52
C GLU A 40 28.23 11.86 -2.61
N GLY A 41 27.85 10.98 -1.69
CA GLY A 41 26.73 11.20 -0.78
C GLY A 41 25.71 10.06 -0.82
N PRO A 42 24.63 10.18 -0.06
CA PRO A 42 23.58 9.15 0.00
C PRO A 42 22.94 8.95 -1.38
N GLN A 43 22.61 7.69 -1.66
CA GLN A 43 21.89 7.29 -2.86
C GLN A 43 20.56 6.68 -2.48
N VAL A 44 19.56 6.84 -3.33
CA VAL A 44 18.25 6.20 -3.16
C VAL A 44 18.03 5.20 -4.29
N LEU A 45 17.48 4.04 -3.96
CA LEU A 45 17.16 3.02 -4.95
C LEU A 45 15.89 3.42 -5.71
N LEU A 46 16.00 3.50 -7.03
CA LEU A 46 14.87 3.79 -7.92
C LEU A 46 14.71 2.66 -8.93
N ILE A 47 13.49 2.48 -9.38
CA ILE A 47 13.15 1.60 -10.48
C ILE A 47 12.64 2.44 -11.66
N ARG A 48 12.65 1.86 -12.83
CA ARG A 48 12.01 2.44 -14.00
C ARG A 48 10.64 1.83 -14.17
N ARG A 49 9.61 2.67 -14.26
CA ARG A 49 8.26 2.16 -14.44
C ARG A 49 8.11 1.44 -15.77
N GLY A 50 7.67 0.17 -15.69
CA GLY A 50 7.41 -0.66 -16.86
C GLY A 50 5.96 -0.62 -17.34
N GLY A 51 5.10 0.17 -16.68
CA GLY A 51 3.68 0.27 -17.00
C GLY A 51 3.12 1.66 -16.78
N HIS A 52 1.88 1.86 -17.20
CA HIS A 52 1.17 3.12 -16.97
C HIS A 52 0.61 3.19 -15.56
N PRO A 53 0.43 4.39 -15.00
CA PRO A 53 0.82 5.70 -15.51
C PRO A 53 2.33 5.93 -15.42
N CYS A 54 2.82 7.01 -16.06
CA CYS A 54 4.21 7.44 -15.97
C CYS A 54 5.22 6.40 -16.48
N LEU A 55 4.86 5.68 -17.55
CA LEU A 55 5.72 4.67 -18.16
C LEU A 55 7.12 5.24 -18.46
N GLY A 56 8.14 4.48 -18.07
CA GLY A 56 9.54 4.85 -18.30
C GLY A 56 10.14 5.86 -17.32
N GLN A 57 9.35 6.39 -16.41
CA GLN A 57 9.85 7.33 -15.41
C GLN A 57 10.46 6.59 -14.21
N TRP A 58 11.35 7.28 -13.50
CA TRP A 58 11.93 6.77 -12.28
C TRP A 58 10.93 6.85 -11.13
N ALA A 59 10.92 5.83 -10.28
CA ALA A 59 10.03 5.76 -9.14
C ALA A 59 10.66 4.96 -8.00
N LEU A 60 10.16 5.18 -6.79
CA LEU A 60 10.47 4.31 -5.67
C LEU A 60 9.86 2.93 -5.93
N PRO A 61 10.53 1.84 -5.50
CA PRO A 61 9.89 0.52 -5.50
C PRO A 61 8.63 0.54 -4.65
N GLY A 62 7.57 -0.11 -5.13
CA GLY A 62 6.31 -0.17 -4.41
C GLY A 62 5.14 -0.49 -5.31
N GLY A 63 3.97 -0.57 -4.72
CA GLY A 63 2.75 -0.87 -5.43
C GLY A 63 1.55 -1.00 -4.50
N PHE A 64 0.44 -1.43 -5.06
CA PHE A 64 -0.80 -1.57 -4.30
C PHE A 64 -0.72 -2.70 -3.27
N VAL A 65 -1.28 -2.42 -2.10
CA VAL A 65 -1.46 -3.42 -1.06
C VAL A 65 -2.56 -4.39 -1.50
N GLU A 66 -2.28 -5.68 -1.40
CA GLU A 66 -3.25 -6.71 -1.73
C GLU A 66 -4.11 -7.07 -0.50
N PRO A 67 -5.33 -7.60 -0.73
CA PRO A 67 -6.15 -8.09 0.38
C PRO A 67 -5.36 -9.06 1.29
N GLY A 68 -5.46 -8.85 2.59
CA GLY A 68 -4.78 -9.69 3.57
C GLY A 68 -3.32 -9.32 3.85
N GLU A 69 -2.76 -8.34 3.13
CA GLU A 69 -1.41 -7.84 3.39
C GLU A 69 -1.44 -6.63 4.32
N THR A 70 -0.42 -6.52 5.17
CA THR A 70 -0.08 -5.25 5.81
C THR A 70 0.69 -4.37 4.83
N VAL A 71 0.80 -3.07 5.11
CA VAL A 71 1.61 -2.18 4.27
C VAL A 71 3.09 -2.61 4.25
N GLY A 72 3.61 -3.11 5.37
CA GLY A 72 4.98 -3.63 5.42
C GLY A 72 5.18 -4.87 4.57
N GLN A 73 4.20 -5.79 4.56
CA GLN A 73 4.25 -6.97 3.72
C GLN A 73 4.17 -6.60 2.24
N ALA A 74 3.31 -5.66 1.87
CA ALA A 74 3.20 -5.18 0.50
C ALA A 74 4.50 -4.54 0.03
N ALA A 75 5.11 -3.69 0.86
CA ALA A 75 6.39 -3.06 0.54
C ALA A 75 7.49 -4.09 0.32
N ALA A 76 7.58 -5.11 1.18
CA ALA A 76 8.56 -6.18 1.05
C ALA A 76 8.34 -7.02 -0.21
N ARG A 77 7.10 -7.35 -0.52
CA ARG A 77 6.74 -8.12 -1.72
C ARG A 77 7.10 -7.36 -2.98
N GLU A 78 6.67 -6.10 -3.08
CA GLU A 78 6.96 -5.27 -4.25
C GLU A 78 8.46 -5.05 -4.44
N LEU A 79 9.19 -4.82 -3.35
CA LEU A 79 10.64 -4.66 -3.40
C LEU A 79 11.30 -5.93 -3.97
N TRP A 80 10.88 -7.09 -3.50
CA TRP A 80 11.40 -8.36 -4.01
C TRP A 80 11.08 -8.55 -5.49
N GLU A 81 9.83 -8.33 -5.88
CA GLU A 81 9.40 -8.47 -7.27
C GLU A 81 10.13 -7.53 -8.23
N GLU A 82 10.36 -6.30 -7.81
CA GLU A 82 10.93 -5.27 -8.66
C GLU A 82 12.45 -5.23 -8.65
N THR A 83 13.10 -5.64 -7.57
CA THR A 83 14.56 -5.48 -7.42
C THR A 83 15.29 -6.74 -6.99
N GLY A 84 14.61 -7.73 -6.44
CA GLY A 84 15.23 -8.91 -5.84
C GLY A 84 15.83 -8.66 -4.46
N ALA A 85 15.67 -7.47 -3.90
CA ALA A 85 16.17 -7.16 -2.56
C ALA A 85 15.23 -7.71 -1.49
N ALA A 86 15.79 -8.19 -0.38
CA ALA A 86 15.05 -8.76 0.73
C ALA A 86 15.76 -8.50 2.07
N GLY A 87 15.10 -8.85 3.18
CA GLY A 87 15.69 -8.76 4.50
C GLY A 87 15.75 -7.35 5.08
N ILE A 88 14.93 -6.44 4.54
CA ILE A 88 14.88 -5.05 5.01
C ILE A 88 13.67 -4.89 5.93
N ALA A 89 13.87 -4.26 7.09
CA ALA A 89 12.82 -3.93 8.06
C ALA A 89 12.50 -2.44 7.94
N PRO A 90 11.48 -2.05 7.15
CA PRO A 90 11.17 -0.64 6.94
C PRO A 90 10.45 -0.04 8.13
N GLN A 91 10.63 1.27 8.31
CA GLN A 91 9.83 2.09 9.20
C GLN A 91 8.92 2.98 8.38
N GLN A 92 7.70 3.21 8.86
CA GLN A 92 6.81 4.13 8.20
C GLN A 92 7.35 5.55 8.34
N LEU A 93 7.51 6.23 7.20
CA LEU A 93 7.99 7.60 7.14
C LEU A 93 6.83 8.59 7.14
N PHE A 94 5.91 8.42 6.19
CA PHE A 94 4.81 9.36 6.00
C PHE A 94 3.71 8.73 5.13
N THR A 95 2.47 9.21 5.33
CA THR A 95 1.34 8.84 4.49
C THR A 95 0.92 10.02 3.63
N PHE A 96 0.89 9.82 2.31
CA PHE A 96 0.42 10.81 1.35
C PHE A 96 -1.01 10.45 0.96
N SER A 97 -1.96 11.34 1.24
CA SER A 97 -3.38 11.06 1.08
C SER A 97 -4.13 12.06 0.21
N GLN A 98 -3.42 12.93 -0.51
CA GLN A 98 -4.07 13.93 -1.35
C GLN A 98 -4.91 13.26 -2.44
N PRO A 99 -6.23 13.55 -2.52
CA PRO A 99 -7.06 13.04 -3.61
C PRO A 99 -6.54 13.49 -4.97
N GLY A 100 -6.61 12.59 -5.94
CA GLY A 100 -6.20 12.88 -7.31
C GLY A 100 -4.71 12.79 -7.59
N ARG A 101 -3.89 12.44 -6.59
CA ARG A 101 -2.43 12.27 -6.80
C ARG A 101 -2.09 11.07 -7.71
N ASP A 102 -2.95 10.08 -7.77
CA ASP A 102 -2.84 8.92 -8.66
C ASP A 102 -4.06 8.91 -9.59
N PRO A 103 -3.86 8.95 -10.91
CA PRO A 103 -4.98 9.00 -11.84
C PRO A 103 -5.84 7.73 -11.90
N ARG A 104 -5.36 6.62 -11.32
CA ARG A 104 -6.09 5.34 -11.32
C ARG A 104 -7.14 5.24 -10.22
N THR A 105 -7.00 6.04 -9.17
CA THR A 105 -7.84 5.90 -7.96
C THR A 105 -8.44 7.21 -7.51
#